data_a6b2182cdafeec61cf24cc96f34167cd
#
_entry.id   a6b2182cdafeec61cf24cc96f34167cd
#
_cell.length_a   1.000
_cell.length_b   1.000
_cell.length_c   1.000
_cell.angle_alpha   90.00
_cell.angle_beta   90.00
_cell.angle_gamma   90.00
#
_symmetry.space_group_name_H-M   'P 1'
#
loop_
_entity.id
_entity.type
_entity.pdbx_description
1 polymer ?
#
loop_
_entity_poly.entity_id
_entity_poly.type
_entity_poly.pdbx_seq_one_letter_code
_entity_poly.pdbx_strand_id
1 'polypeptide(L)'
;FITFILHSYFQPFISHSFVSVSLEEIVQYEQFDNLEFIASQIVEGFITGLHRSPYHGFSVEFAEHRVYNNGESTKHVDWKLFARTEKLFIKQYEEETNLRSYIVLDTSSSMLFPYKSGKISKLSFSVYCAAALIYMLRKQRDAAGLCLFSDKIETLTDTKLNTTHTQMIYSLLQNLIKENAIPLNRPTTTANILHQLADSIGKRSLIVLFSDMFTNGDTEELFAALQHLRYNKHEVILFHVKDKKMEEQFQFSNRPHIFIDLESGKEIKFSPNEI
;
A
#
# COMPACT_ATOMS: atom_id res chain seq x y z
N PHE A 1 1.12 8.01 13.08
CA PHE A 1 0.08 8.73 12.29
C PHE A 1 0.52 8.75 10.84
N ILE A 2 -0.31 8.22 9.98
CA ILE A 2 -0.11 8.20 8.53
C ILE A 2 -0.82 9.44 8.00
N THR A 3 -0.09 10.33 7.34
CA THR A 3 -0.70 11.44 6.61
C THR A 3 -1.00 10.94 5.20
N PHE A 4 -2.28 10.86 4.85
CA PHE A 4 -2.70 10.53 3.50
C PHE A 4 -2.59 11.77 2.62
N ILE A 5 -1.77 11.75 1.59
CA ILE A 5 -1.84 12.70 0.49
C ILE A 5 -2.58 11.99 -0.65
N LEU A 6 -3.92 12.08 -0.61
CA LEU A 6 -4.77 11.70 -1.72
C LEU A 6 -4.79 12.86 -2.71
N HIS A 7 -4.09 12.75 -3.82
CA HIS A 7 -4.25 13.69 -4.92
C HIS A 7 -5.45 13.27 -5.79
N SER A 8 -6.53 13.94 -5.49
CA SER A 8 -7.74 14.25 -6.29
C SER A 8 -8.16 13.28 -7.41
N TYR A 9 -9.14 12.44 -7.09
CA TYR A 9 -10.33 12.18 -7.91
C TYR A 9 -11.44 11.47 -7.11
N PHE A 10 -11.30 11.37 -5.79
CA PHE A 10 -12.38 10.90 -4.91
C PHE A 10 -12.84 12.02 -3.97
N GLN A 11 -13.58 12.98 -4.49
CA GLN A 11 -14.57 13.70 -3.70
C GLN A 11 -15.95 13.32 -4.24
N PRO A 12 -16.91 12.90 -3.42
CA PRO A 12 -17.18 13.32 -2.03
C PRO A 12 -17.42 12.18 -1.02
N PHE A 13 -16.62 11.12 -0.91
CA PHE A 13 -16.96 9.97 -0.05
C PHE A 13 -15.99 9.66 1.10
N ILE A 14 -15.03 10.52 1.40
CA ILE A 14 -14.19 10.32 2.59
C ILE A 14 -14.59 11.34 3.66
N SER A 15 -15.60 10.94 4.46
CA SER A 15 -15.75 11.52 5.79
C SER A 15 -14.52 11.13 6.62
N HIS A 16 -13.93 12.11 7.30
CA HIS A 16 -12.72 12.01 8.11
C HIS A 16 -12.92 11.08 9.32
N SER A 17 -12.91 9.78 9.12
CA SER A 17 -12.73 8.83 10.20
C SER A 17 -11.31 8.26 10.11
N PHE A 18 -10.41 8.88 10.89
CA PHE A 18 -9.07 8.34 11.13
C PHE A 18 -9.22 7.00 11.85
N VAL A 19 -8.98 5.90 11.15
CA VAL A 19 -8.80 4.61 11.79
C VAL A 19 -7.35 4.53 12.22
N SER A 20 -7.11 4.74 13.50
CA SER A 20 -5.82 4.48 14.12
C SER A 20 -5.77 3.01 14.54
N VAL A 21 -5.19 2.15 13.70
CA VAL A 21 -4.66 0.88 14.22
C VAL A 21 -3.52 1.27 15.16
N SER A 22 -3.65 0.96 16.44
CA SER A 22 -2.61 1.30 17.40
C SER A 22 -1.40 0.39 17.14
N LEU A 23 -0.20 0.97 17.16
CA LEU A 23 1.05 0.20 17.07
C LEU A 23 1.12 -0.89 18.16
N GLU A 24 0.47 -0.68 19.30
CA GLU A 24 0.39 -1.62 20.41
C GLU A 24 -0.38 -2.90 20.05
N GLU A 25 -1.39 -2.80 19.19
CA GLU A 25 -2.10 -3.98 18.69
C GLU A 25 -1.24 -4.80 17.73
N ILE A 26 -0.43 -4.15 16.90
CA ILE A 26 0.47 -4.82 15.95
C ILE A 26 1.59 -5.56 16.72
N VAL A 27 2.14 -4.99 17.81
CA VAL A 27 3.18 -5.61 18.64
C VAL A 27 2.73 -6.95 19.24
N GLN A 28 1.45 -7.10 19.57
CA GLN A 28 0.93 -8.37 20.08
C GLN A 28 1.02 -9.51 19.05
N TYR A 29 1.09 -9.18 17.78
CA TYR A 29 1.16 -10.16 16.68
C TYR A 29 2.60 -10.52 16.27
N GLU A 30 3.63 -9.82 16.74
CA GLU A 30 5.03 -10.14 16.42
C GLU A 30 5.47 -11.55 16.90
N GLN A 31 4.71 -12.15 17.83
CA GLN A 31 4.97 -13.51 18.31
C GLN A 31 4.58 -14.61 17.31
N PHE A 32 3.92 -14.26 16.22
CA PHE A 32 3.47 -15.21 15.19
C PHE A 32 4.38 -15.16 13.98
N ASP A 33 5.03 -16.26 13.65
CA ASP A 33 5.91 -16.39 12.47
C ASP A 33 5.15 -16.40 11.11
N ASN A 34 3.84 -16.15 11.09
CA ASN A 34 3.01 -16.21 9.90
C ASN A 34 2.40 -14.85 9.56
N LEU A 35 3.05 -14.15 8.63
CA LEU A 35 2.62 -12.82 8.19
C LEU A 35 1.21 -12.82 7.53
N GLU A 36 0.82 -13.90 6.84
CA GLU A 36 -0.53 -14.02 6.26
C GLU A 36 -1.59 -14.09 7.36
N PHE A 37 -1.31 -14.81 8.44
CA PHE A 37 -2.20 -14.87 9.60
C PHE A 37 -2.32 -13.50 10.27
N ILE A 38 -1.20 -12.81 10.49
CA ILE A 38 -1.19 -11.44 11.05
C ILE A 38 -2.01 -10.50 10.17
N ALA A 39 -1.81 -10.54 8.85
CA ALA A 39 -2.56 -9.74 7.89
C ALA A 39 -4.07 -10.01 7.99
N SER A 40 -4.47 -11.27 8.12
CA SER A 40 -5.88 -11.64 8.28
C SER A 40 -6.48 -11.06 9.56
N GLN A 41 -5.76 -11.13 10.68
CA GLN A 41 -6.22 -10.59 11.97
C GLN A 41 -6.35 -9.07 11.94
N ILE A 42 -5.39 -8.36 11.33
CA ILE A 42 -5.46 -6.91 11.17
C ILE A 42 -6.72 -6.53 10.38
N VAL A 43 -6.97 -7.19 9.24
CA VAL A 43 -8.12 -6.87 8.37
C VAL A 43 -9.44 -7.26 9.03
N GLU A 44 -9.52 -8.43 9.63
CA GLU A 44 -10.75 -8.90 10.30
C GLU A 44 -11.06 -8.07 11.55
N GLY A 45 -10.05 -7.71 12.33
CA GLY A 45 -10.20 -6.79 13.46
C GLY A 45 -10.72 -5.42 13.03
N PHE A 46 -10.16 -4.89 11.93
CA PHE A 46 -10.60 -3.64 11.33
C PHE A 46 -12.06 -3.71 10.83
N ILE A 47 -12.41 -4.75 10.08
CA ILE A 47 -13.77 -4.94 9.56
C ILE A 47 -14.76 -5.11 10.73
N THR A 48 -14.40 -5.86 11.77
CA THR A 48 -15.26 -6.07 12.94
C THR A 48 -15.47 -4.78 13.73
N GLY A 49 -14.44 -3.94 13.85
CA GLY A 49 -14.53 -2.61 14.47
C GLY A 49 -15.42 -1.63 13.72
N LEU A 50 -15.54 -1.79 12.39
CA LEU A 50 -16.39 -0.96 11.52
C LEU A 50 -17.87 -1.35 11.53
N HIS A 51 -18.29 -2.40 12.21
CA HIS A 51 -19.69 -2.89 12.24
C HIS A 51 -20.74 -1.91 12.80
N ARG A 52 -20.36 -0.69 13.14
CA ARG A 52 -21.31 0.41 13.39
C ARG A 52 -21.44 1.39 12.21
N SER A 53 -20.81 1.13 11.08
CA SER A 53 -20.98 1.91 9.86
C SER A 53 -22.21 1.37 9.09
N PRO A 54 -23.13 2.23 8.63
CA PRO A 54 -24.34 1.80 7.90
C PRO A 54 -24.07 1.30 6.47
N TYR A 55 -22.81 1.11 6.09
CA TYR A 55 -22.43 0.58 4.78
C TYR A 55 -22.40 -0.95 4.83
N HIS A 56 -23.52 -1.55 4.46
CA HIS A 56 -23.62 -2.96 4.14
C HIS A 56 -22.75 -3.27 2.92
N GLY A 57 -21.96 -4.30 3.07
CA GLY A 57 -21.16 -5.03 2.12
C GLY A 57 -21.21 -4.63 0.65
N PHE A 58 -20.05 -4.31 0.09
CA PHE A 58 -19.83 -4.47 -1.33
C PHE A 58 -19.94 -5.96 -1.65
N SER A 59 -21.17 -6.43 -1.87
CA SER A 59 -21.42 -7.67 -2.58
C SER A 59 -21.27 -7.33 -4.06
N VAL A 60 -20.13 -7.62 -4.63
CA VAL A 60 -19.89 -7.57 -6.07
C VAL A 60 -20.56 -8.80 -6.67
N GLU A 61 -21.85 -8.76 -6.83
CA GLU A 61 -22.64 -9.62 -7.72
C GLU A 61 -24.03 -9.01 -7.89
N PHE A 62 -24.09 -7.91 -8.61
CA PHE A 62 -25.34 -7.48 -9.18
C PHE A 62 -25.13 -7.19 -10.65
N ALA A 63 -25.36 -8.22 -11.47
CA ALA A 63 -25.57 -8.03 -12.89
C ALA A 63 -26.90 -7.29 -13.03
N GLU A 64 -26.84 -6.02 -13.34
CA GLU A 64 -28.04 -5.24 -13.64
C GLU A 64 -28.63 -5.71 -14.96
N HIS A 65 -29.88 -6.11 -14.94
CA HIS A 65 -30.59 -6.46 -16.18
C HIS A 65 -31.09 -5.18 -16.82
N ARG A 66 -30.50 -4.79 -17.94
CA ARG A 66 -31.00 -3.70 -18.77
C ARG A 66 -32.01 -4.22 -19.79
N VAL A 67 -33.09 -3.47 -19.98
CA VAL A 67 -34.06 -3.78 -21.05
C VAL A 67 -33.37 -3.73 -22.42
N TYR A 68 -33.58 -4.76 -23.23
CA TYR A 68 -33.06 -4.84 -24.58
C TYR A 68 -33.68 -3.75 -25.48
N ASN A 69 -32.86 -3.03 -26.21
CA ASN A 69 -33.29 -2.08 -27.23
C ASN A 69 -33.20 -2.70 -28.61
N ASN A 70 -34.20 -2.45 -29.48
CA ASN A 70 -34.21 -2.98 -30.85
C ASN A 70 -32.95 -2.53 -31.61
N GLY A 71 -32.24 -3.50 -32.19
CA GLY A 71 -31.02 -3.28 -32.96
C GLY A 71 -29.72 -3.66 -32.21
N GLU A 72 -29.77 -4.02 -30.94
CA GLU A 72 -28.61 -4.51 -30.18
C GLU A 72 -28.34 -6.00 -30.45
N SER A 73 -27.10 -6.43 -30.17
CA SER A 73 -26.74 -7.85 -30.32
C SER A 73 -27.49 -8.73 -29.32
N THR A 74 -28.11 -9.79 -29.80
CA THR A 74 -28.85 -10.77 -28.99
C THR A 74 -27.92 -11.73 -28.20
N LYS A 75 -26.59 -11.62 -28.38
CA LYS A 75 -25.58 -12.50 -27.77
C LYS A 75 -25.62 -12.51 -26.23
N HIS A 76 -26.00 -11.39 -25.62
CA HIS A 76 -26.01 -11.19 -24.17
C HIS A 76 -27.42 -11.18 -23.57
N VAL A 77 -28.44 -11.60 -24.34
CA VAL A 77 -29.82 -11.70 -23.85
C VAL A 77 -29.93 -12.82 -22.81
N ASP A 78 -30.59 -12.53 -21.69
CA ASP A 78 -30.92 -13.55 -20.69
C ASP A 78 -32.16 -14.33 -21.09
N TRP A 79 -31.95 -15.43 -21.80
CA TRP A 79 -33.03 -16.33 -22.28
C TRP A 79 -33.79 -17.00 -21.13
N LYS A 80 -33.17 -17.18 -19.94
CA LYS A 80 -33.87 -17.72 -18.76
C LYS A 80 -34.85 -16.70 -18.17
N LEU A 81 -34.46 -15.43 -18.14
CA LEU A 81 -35.33 -14.37 -17.68
C LEU A 81 -36.45 -14.08 -18.68
N PHE A 82 -36.14 -14.13 -19.98
CA PHE A 82 -37.14 -14.03 -21.04
C PHE A 82 -38.22 -15.10 -20.93
N ALA A 83 -37.86 -16.36 -20.70
CA ALA A 83 -38.82 -17.46 -20.53
C ALA A 83 -39.76 -17.31 -19.31
N ARG A 84 -39.41 -16.45 -18.35
CA ARG A 84 -40.25 -16.19 -17.16
C ARG A 84 -41.08 -14.91 -17.28
N THR A 85 -40.57 -13.92 -17.98
CA THR A 85 -41.13 -12.56 -17.94
C THR A 85 -41.66 -12.09 -19.30
N GLU A 86 -41.38 -12.85 -20.37
CA GLU A 86 -41.64 -12.49 -21.78
C GLU A 86 -41.02 -11.13 -22.21
N LYS A 87 -40.09 -10.60 -21.39
CA LYS A 87 -39.35 -9.37 -21.66
C LYS A 87 -37.90 -9.65 -21.92
N LEU A 88 -37.35 -9.03 -22.95
CA LEU A 88 -35.96 -9.16 -23.32
C LEU A 88 -35.08 -8.29 -22.42
N PHE A 89 -34.18 -8.90 -21.72
CA PHE A 89 -33.15 -8.26 -20.88
C PHE A 89 -31.76 -8.67 -21.34
N ILE A 90 -30.85 -7.69 -21.37
CA ILE A 90 -29.42 -7.94 -21.56
C ILE A 90 -28.76 -8.06 -20.21
N LYS A 91 -27.96 -9.11 -20.02
CA LYS A 91 -27.01 -9.19 -18.92
C LYS A 91 -25.94 -8.13 -19.16
N GLN A 92 -25.93 -7.07 -18.38
CA GLN A 92 -24.77 -6.21 -18.25
C GLN A 92 -23.77 -6.96 -17.38
N TYR A 93 -22.70 -7.44 -18.00
CA TYR A 93 -21.51 -7.83 -17.26
C TYR A 93 -20.80 -6.52 -16.96
N GLU A 94 -20.71 -6.12 -15.69
CA GLU A 94 -19.59 -5.26 -15.31
C GLU A 94 -18.36 -6.02 -15.73
N GLU A 95 -17.54 -5.44 -16.61
CA GLU A 95 -16.21 -5.96 -16.83
C GLU A 95 -15.57 -5.98 -15.43
N GLU A 96 -15.36 -7.18 -14.87
CA GLU A 96 -14.48 -7.35 -13.73
C GLU A 96 -13.11 -6.84 -14.21
N THR A 97 -12.89 -5.55 -14.05
CA THR A 97 -11.56 -4.98 -14.23
C THR A 97 -10.76 -5.50 -13.08
N ASN A 98 -10.09 -6.64 -13.26
CA ASN A 98 -9.10 -7.14 -12.33
C ASN A 98 -8.07 -6.04 -12.11
N LEU A 99 -8.23 -5.28 -11.04
CA LEU A 99 -7.32 -4.20 -10.69
C LEU A 99 -5.92 -4.81 -10.52
N ARG A 100 -4.95 -4.27 -11.25
CA ARG A 100 -3.53 -4.62 -11.05
C ARG A 100 -2.95 -3.67 -10.03
N SER A 101 -2.59 -4.20 -8.87
CA SER A 101 -2.08 -3.40 -7.77
C SER A 101 -0.63 -3.76 -7.48
N TYR A 102 0.25 -2.76 -7.43
CA TYR A 102 1.63 -2.91 -7.00
C TYR A 102 1.81 -2.28 -5.62
N ILE A 103 2.23 -3.10 -4.66
CA ILE A 103 2.70 -2.61 -3.37
C ILE A 103 4.18 -2.31 -3.53
N VAL A 104 4.56 -1.06 -3.31
CA VAL A 104 5.90 -0.53 -3.52
C VAL A 104 6.47 -0.11 -2.18
N LEU A 105 7.50 -0.79 -1.69
CA LEU A 105 8.11 -0.57 -0.39
C LEU A 105 9.52 -0.02 -0.53
N ASP A 106 9.74 1.09 0.12
CA ASP A 106 11.07 1.64 0.36
C ASP A 106 11.80 0.81 1.41
N THR A 107 12.96 0.28 1.05
CA THR A 107 13.83 -0.55 1.89
C THR A 107 15.15 0.17 2.20
N SER A 108 15.20 1.50 2.07
CA SER A 108 16.35 2.30 2.48
C SER A 108 16.62 2.21 3.97
N SER A 109 17.81 2.59 4.38
CA SER A 109 18.21 2.49 5.79
C SER A 109 17.42 3.45 6.69
N SER A 110 16.92 4.57 6.18
CA SER A 110 16.07 5.51 6.91
C SER A 110 14.78 4.84 7.40
N MET A 111 14.24 3.87 6.64
CA MET A 111 13.05 3.09 7.01
C MET A 111 13.27 2.14 8.19
N LEU A 112 14.53 1.89 8.60
CA LEU A 112 14.84 1.09 9.80
C LEU A 112 14.65 1.87 11.12
N PHE A 113 14.38 3.18 11.03
CA PHE A 113 14.15 3.98 12.23
C PHE A 113 12.83 3.61 12.93
N PRO A 114 12.77 3.57 14.28
CA PRO A 114 13.86 3.72 15.23
C PRO A 114 14.74 2.45 15.35
N TYR A 115 16.02 2.61 14.93
CA TYR A 115 16.92 1.48 14.80
C TYR A 115 17.33 0.90 16.17
N LYS A 116 17.28 -0.43 16.32
CA LYS A 116 17.64 -1.19 17.53
C LYS A 116 17.01 -0.67 18.85
N SER A 117 15.86 -0.04 18.77
CA SER A 117 15.18 0.53 19.95
C SER A 117 14.26 -0.47 20.67
N GLY A 118 14.10 -1.68 20.15
CA GLY A 118 13.06 -2.63 20.59
C GLY A 118 11.65 -2.22 20.21
N LYS A 119 11.50 -1.18 19.37
CA LYS A 119 10.23 -0.72 18.83
C LYS A 119 10.08 -1.14 17.38
N ILE A 120 8.84 -1.18 16.91
CA ILE A 120 8.54 -1.41 15.49
C ILE A 120 9.16 -0.30 14.65
N SER A 121 9.98 -0.67 13.65
CA SER A 121 10.56 0.26 12.70
C SER A 121 9.51 0.72 11.67
N LYS A 122 9.78 1.85 10.97
CA LYS A 122 8.95 2.30 9.85
C LYS A 122 8.80 1.20 8.79
N LEU A 123 9.87 0.45 8.53
CA LEU A 123 9.84 -0.67 7.59
C LEU A 123 8.93 -1.80 8.07
N SER A 124 9.09 -2.26 9.32
CA SER A 124 8.25 -3.34 9.85
C SER A 124 6.76 -2.95 9.82
N PHE A 125 6.45 -1.71 10.21
CA PHE A 125 5.10 -1.16 10.10
C PHE A 125 4.58 -1.18 8.66
N SER A 126 5.38 -0.72 7.70
CA SER A 126 5.03 -0.74 6.27
C SER A 126 4.80 -2.16 5.76
N VAL A 127 5.59 -3.13 6.21
CA VAL A 127 5.43 -4.55 5.85
C VAL A 127 4.09 -5.10 6.36
N TYR A 128 3.70 -4.81 7.61
CA TYR A 128 2.41 -5.25 8.13
C TYR A 128 1.23 -4.61 7.37
N CYS A 129 1.32 -3.32 7.06
CA CYS A 129 0.32 -2.64 6.25
C CYS A 129 0.24 -3.21 4.83
N ALA A 130 1.38 -3.47 4.20
CA ALA A 130 1.47 -4.09 2.88
C ALA A 130 0.84 -5.49 2.88
N ALA A 131 1.14 -6.30 3.89
CA ALA A 131 0.57 -7.64 4.05
C ALA A 131 -0.96 -7.59 4.19
N ALA A 132 -1.48 -6.66 5.00
CA ALA A 132 -2.92 -6.45 5.16
C ALA A 132 -3.59 -6.03 3.84
N LEU A 133 -2.98 -5.10 3.09
CA LEU A 133 -3.49 -4.69 1.78
C LEU A 133 -3.51 -5.86 0.78
N ILE A 134 -2.44 -6.66 0.72
CA ILE A 134 -2.39 -7.85 -0.15
C ILE A 134 -3.50 -8.85 0.22
N TYR A 135 -3.77 -9.03 1.51
CA TYR A 135 -4.88 -9.87 1.97
C TYR A 135 -6.23 -9.33 1.50
N MET A 136 -6.45 -8.01 1.59
CA MET A 136 -7.68 -7.36 1.10
C MET A 136 -7.83 -7.50 -0.41
N LEU A 137 -6.78 -7.20 -1.18
CA LEU A 137 -6.78 -7.35 -2.65
C LEU A 137 -7.13 -8.79 -3.06
N ARG A 138 -6.52 -9.78 -2.38
CA ARG A 138 -6.85 -11.19 -2.64
C ARG A 138 -8.32 -11.51 -2.35
N LYS A 139 -8.90 -10.98 -1.25
CA LYS A 139 -10.34 -11.15 -0.96
C LYS A 139 -11.23 -10.53 -2.05
N GLN A 140 -10.80 -9.42 -2.64
CA GLN A 140 -11.49 -8.74 -3.73
C GLN A 140 -11.24 -9.36 -5.11
N ARG A 141 -10.42 -10.43 -5.18
CA ARG A 141 -9.96 -11.05 -6.42
C ARG A 141 -9.15 -10.11 -7.33
N ASP A 142 -8.47 -9.12 -6.75
CA ASP A 142 -7.57 -8.24 -7.44
C ASP A 142 -6.14 -8.81 -7.50
N ALA A 143 -5.44 -8.55 -8.61
CA ALA A 143 -4.09 -9.04 -8.82
C ALA A 143 -3.09 -8.16 -8.08
N ALA A 144 -2.26 -8.77 -7.22
CA ALA A 144 -1.22 -8.07 -6.46
C ALA A 144 0.19 -8.39 -6.98
N GLY A 145 1.05 -7.38 -7.00
CA GLY A 145 2.48 -7.46 -7.22
C GLY A 145 3.25 -6.71 -6.13
N LEU A 146 4.54 -6.97 -6.01
CA LEU A 146 5.43 -6.36 -5.04
C LEU A 146 6.63 -5.72 -5.74
N CYS A 147 6.98 -4.52 -5.35
CA CYS A 147 8.22 -3.84 -5.70
C CYS A 147 8.96 -3.45 -4.43
N LEU A 148 10.19 -3.90 -4.27
CA LEU A 148 11.12 -3.51 -3.21
C LEU A 148 12.23 -2.67 -3.82
N PHE A 149 12.53 -1.52 -3.21
CA PHE A 149 13.55 -0.62 -3.73
C PHE A 149 14.31 0.13 -2.64
N SER A 150 15.51 0.59 -3.00
CA SER A 150 16.30 1.57 -2.26
C SER A 150 16.93 2.56 -3.25
N ASP A 151 18.20 2.42 -3.58
CA ASP A 151 18.88 3.12 -4.68
C ASP A 151 18.55 2.55 -6.06
N LYS A 152 18.01 1.35 -6.11
CA LYS A 152 17.56 0.61 -7.29
C LYS A 152 16.36 -0.27 -6.97
N ILE A 153 15.68 -0.74 -8.01
CA ILE A 153 14.68 -1.80 -7.87
C ILE A 153 15.39 -3.11 -7.54
N GLU A 154 15.15 -3.66 -6.36
CA GLU A 154 15.73 -4.91 -5.89
C GLU A 154 14.90 -6.11 -6.26
N THR A 155 13.59 -5.94 -6.16
CA THR A 155 12.61 -6.97 -6.50
C THR A 155 11.42 -6.31 -7.18
N LEU A 156 11.04 -6.82 -8.32
CA LEU A 156 9.79 -6.47 -8.99
C LEU A 156 9.10 -7.76 -9.42
N THR A 157 7.91 -8.01 -8.92
CA THR A 157 7.11 -9.18 -9.30
C THR A 157 6.01 -8.79 -10.26
N ASP A 158 5.55 -9.72 -11.08
CA ASP A 158 4.32 -9.53 -11.83
C ASP A 158 3.11 -9.41 -10.89
N THR A 159 2.00 -8.87 -11.38
CA THR A 159 0.72 -8.94 -10.67
C THR A 159 0.00 -10.25 -11.02
N LYS A 160 -0.30 -11.07 -10.01
CA LYS A 160 -1.00 -12.35 -10.17
C LYS A 160 -1.99 -12.57 -9.03
N LEU A 161 -3.02 -13.37 -9.32
CA LEU A 161 -4.11 -13.72 -8.40
C LEU A 161 -3.90 -15.07 -7.70
N ASN A 162 -2.94 -15.88 -8.14
CA ASN A 162 -2.80 -17.23 -7.64
C ASN A 162 -2.20 -17.28 -6.21
N THR A 163 -2.60 -18.27 -5.44
CA THR A 163 -2.18 -18.46 -4.05
C THR A 163 -0.66 -18.61 -3.90
N THR A 164 -0.01 -19.34 -4.82
CA THR A 164 1.45 -19.55 -4.79
C THR A 164 2.20 -18.22 -4.90
N HIS A 165 1.74 -17.32 -5.78
CA HIS A 165 2.33 -16.01 -5.94
C HIS A 165 2.13 -15.15 -4.68
N THR A 166 0.94 -15.18 -4.10
CA THR A 166 0.66 -14.46 -2.84
C THR A 166 1.54 -14.97 -1.70
N GLN A 167 1.71 -16.27 -1.56
CA GLN A 167 2.60 -16.85 -0.55
C GLN A 167 4.06 -16.46 -0.78
N MET A 168 4.51 -16.40 -2.04
CA MET A 168 5.84 -15.87 -2.38
C MET A 168 6.00 -14.42 -1.91
N ILE A 169 5.01 -13.56 -2.16
CA ILE A 169 5.04 -12.17 -1.70
C ILE A 169 5.12 -12.09 -0.17
N TYR A 170 4.30 -12.86 0.56
CA TYR A 170 4.39 -12.91 2.02
C TYR A 170 5.77 -13.37 2.51
N SER A 171 6.38 -14.36 1.85
CA SER A 171 7.72 -14.81 2.18
C SER A 171 8.78 -13.71 1.97
N LEU A 172 8.68 -12.96 0.87
CA LEU A 172 9.57 -11.82 0.62
C LEU A 172 9.40 -10.73 1.69
N LEU A 173 8.17 -10.37 2.03
CA LEU A 173 7.87 -9.40 3.07
C LEU A 173 8.34 -9.86 4.46
N GLN A 174 8.14 -11.12 4.80
CA GLN A 174 8.58 -11.68 6.07
C GLN A 174 10.10 -11.68 6.21
N ASN A 175 10.83 -11.84 5.11
CA ASN A 175 12.28 -11.74 5.14
C ASN A 175 12.78 -10.33 5.47
N LEU A 176 12.02 -9.27 5.16
CA LEU A 176 12.40 -7.88 5.45
C LEU A 176 12.36 -7.54 6.96
N ILE A 177 11.49 -8.20 7.72
CA ILE A 177 11.33 -7.95 9.15
C ILE A 177 12.25 -8.80 10.02
N LYS A 178 13.01 -9.74 9.43
CA LYS A 178 14.02 -10.50 10.17
C LYS A 178 15.15 -9.59 10.62
N GLU A 179 15.69 -9.88 11.80
CA GLU A 179 16.79 -9.12 12.36
C GLU A 179 18.00 -9.09 11.39
N ASN A 180 18.54 -7.89 11.15
CA ASN A 180 19.65 -7.65 10.22
C ASN A 180 19.37 -8.03 8.74
N ALA A 181 18.12 -8.12 8.33
CA ALA A 181 17.78 -8.42 6.94
C ALA A 181 18.26 -7.32 5.96
N ILE A 182 18.28 -6.07 6.42
CA ILE A 182 18.67 -4.91 5.61
C ILE A 182 19.97 -4.32 6.18
N PRO A 183 21.03 -4.18 5.35
CA PRO A 183 22.26 -3.51 5.76
C PRO A 183 22.04 -2.00 5.92
N LEU A 184 22.86 -1.37 6.75
CA LEU A 184 22.91 0.10 6.88
C LEU A 184 23.62 0.74 5.67
N ASN A 185 23.54 2.08 5.59
CA ASN A 185 24.13 2.91 4.54
C ASN A 185 23.56 2.62 3.16
N ARG A 186 22.25 2.43 3.09
CA ARG A 186 21.51 2.28 1.83
C ARG A 186 20.72 3.56 1.57
N PRO A 187 21.17 4.39 0.62
CA PRO A 187 20.45 5.59 0.24
C PRO A 187 19.17 5.26 -0.52
N THR A 188 18.31 6.23 -0.67
CA THR A 188 17.13 6.14 -1.51
C THR A 188 17.20 7.11 -2.68
N THR A 189 16.68 6.70 -3.86
CA THR A 189 16.52 7.53 -5.05
C THR A 189 15.10 7.40 -5.61
N THR A 190 14.13 7.78 -4.77
CA THR A 190 12.70 7.55 -5.02
C THR A 190 12.25 8.04 -6.40
N ALA A 191 12.67 9.22 -6.85
CA ALA A 191 12.25 9.76 -8.15
C ALA A 191 12.67 8.85 -9.31
N ASN A 192 13.95 8.44 -9.37
CA ASN A 192 14.45 7.54 -10.40
C ASN A 192 13.73 6.19 -10.40
N ILE A 193 13.45 5.65 -9.22
CA ILE A 193 12.73 4.39 -9.07
C ILE A 193 11.31 4.50 -9.61
N LEU A 194 10.59 5.59 -9.31
CA LEU A 194 9.25 5.81 -9.82
C LEU A 194 9.22 5.95 -11.35
N HIS A 195 10.24 6.57 -11.96
CA HIS A 195 10.38 6.60 -13.42
C HIS A 195 10.58 5.18 -13.99
N GLN A 196 11.53 4.42 -13.43
CA GLN A 196 11.77 3.04 -13.85
C GLN A 196 10.53 2.15 -13.68
N LEU A 197 9.81 2.33 -12.59
CA LEU A 197 8.57 1.60 -12.32
C LEU A 197 7.50 1.93 -13.37
N ALA A 198 7.35 3.21 -13.72
CA ALA A 198 6.40 3.66 -14.74
C ALA A 198 6.63 3.00 -16.10
N ASP A 199 7.90 2.71 -16.43
CA ASP A 199 8.27 2.05 -17.69
C ASP A 199 8.17 0.52 -17.62
N SER A 200 8.32 -0.05 -16.41
CA SER A 200 8.43 -1.50 -16.22
C SER A 200 7.08 -2.19 -16.01
N ILE A 201 6.07 -1.47 -15.53
CA ILE A 201 4.77 -2.06 -15.19
C ILE A 201 3.70 -1.75 -16.25
N GLY A 202 2.71 -2.63 -16.33
CA GLY A 202 1.58 -2.45 -17.25
C GLY A 202 0.75 -1.20 -16.92
N LYS A 203 0.36 -0.44 -17.94
CA LYS A 203 -0.47 0.77 -17.82
C LYS A 203 -1.76 0.49 -17.02
N ARG A 204 -2.32 1.53 -16.39
CA ARG A 204 -3.55 1.47 -15.61
C ARG A 204 -3.45 0.51 -14.41
N SER A 205 -2.40 0.67 -13.62
CA SER A 205 -2.22 -0.06 -12.36
C SER A 205 -2.42 0.89 -11.17
N LEU A 206 -2.86 0.33 -10.05
CA LEU A 206 -2.81 1.00 -8.76
C LEU A 206 -1.42 0.79 -8.15
N ILE A 207 -0.77 1.85 -7.74
CA ILE A 207 0.53 1.83 -7.07
C ILE A 207 0.33 2.31 -5.64
N VAL A 208 0.65 1.47 -4.68
CA VAL A 208 0.62 1.83 -3.27
C VAL A 208 2.05 1.91 -2.76
N LEU A 209 2.55 3.13 -2.60
CA LEU A 209 3.92 3.43 -2.22
C LEU A 209 4.04 3.70 -0.72
N PHE A 210 4.92 2.97 -0.04
CA PHE A 210 5.32 3.22 1.34
C PHE A 210 6.75 3.73 1.37
N SER A 211 6.96 4.96 1.82
CA SER A 211 8.27 5.58 1.98
C SER A 211 8.18 6.68 3.03
N ASP A 212 9.29 7.02 3.67
CA ASP A 212 9.42 8.20 4.50
C ASP A 212 9.71 9.46 3.66
N MET A 213 9.83 9.29 2.35
CA MET A 213 10.12 10.36 1.40
C MET A 213 11.40 11.15 1.75
N PHE A 214 12.27 10.53 2.54
CA PHE A 214 13.58 11.10 2.86
C PHE A 214 14.46 10.98 1.62
N THR A 215 14.55 12.03 0.84
CA THR A 215 15.38 12.06 -0.37
C THR A 215 16.28 13.28 -0.32
N ASN A 216 17.55 13.08 -0.67
CA ASN A 216 18.50 14.16 -0.91
C ASN A 216 18.28 14.82 -2.29
N GLY A 217 17.25 14.38 -3.02
CA GLY A 217 16.95 14.81 -4.37
C GLY A 217 16.05 16.05 -4.43
N ASP A 218 15.94 16.58 -5.65
CA ASP A 218 15.09 17.70 -5.94
C ASP A 218 13.61 17.30 -5.89
N THR A 219 12.81 18.12 -5.24
CA THR A 219 11.34 17.93 -5.19
C THR A 219 10.73 17.97 -6.60
N GLU A 220 11.33 18.73 -7.52
CA GLU A 220 10.88 18.81 -8.93
C GLU A 220 11.02 17.47 -9.64
N GLU A 221 12.11 16.74 -9.41
CA GLU A 221 12.30 15.40 -9.97
C GLU A 221 11.25 14.41 -9.47
N LEU A 222 10.89 14.47 -8.19
CA LEU A 222 9.84 13.66 -7.63
C LEU A 222 8.48 13.95 -8.27
N PHE A 223 8.14 15.22 -8.46
CA PHE A 223 6.90 15.60 -9.14
C PHE A 223 6.90 15.15 -10.61
N ALA A 224 8.03 15.24 -11.31
CA ALA A 224 8.17 14.75 -12.68
C ALA A 224 7.92 13.22 -12.74
N ALA A 225 8.45 12.48 -11.78
CA ALA A 225 8.23 11.03 -11.69
C ALA A 225 6.75 10.67 -11.44
N LEU A 226 6.09 11.39 -10.55
CA LEU A 226 4.65 11.22 -10.30
C LEU A 226 3.80 11.59 -11.53
N GLN A 227 4.18 12.62 -12.28
CA GLN A 227 3.55 12.97 -13.55
C GLN A 227 3.73 11.89 -14.60
N HIS A 228 4.91 11.25 -14.67
CA HIS A 228 5.18 10.12 -15.57
C HIS A 228 4.25 8.93 -15.27
N LEU A 229 4.10 8.56 -13.98
CA LEU A 229 3.15 7.54 -13.57
C LEU A 229 1.71 7.89 -14.00
N ARG A 230 1.30 9.15 -13.79
CA ARG A 230 -0.02 9.64 -14.21
C ARG A 230 -0.20 9.60 -15.72
N TYR A 231 0.82 9.95 -16.50
CA TYR A 231 0.78 9.86 -17.97
C TYR A 231 0.51 8.42 -18.44
N ASN A 232 1.09 7.43 -17.78
CA ASN A 232 0.82 6.02 -18.02
C ASN A 232 -0.51 5.53 -17.43
N LYS A 233 -1.33 6.47 -16.90
CA LYS A 233 -2.65 6.22 -16.30
C LYS A 233 -2.61 5.33 -15.07
N HIS A 234 -1.52 5.38 -14.31
CA HIS A 234 -1.45 4.76 -12.99
C HIS A 234 -2.13 5.65 -11.96
N GLU A 235 -2.78 5.01 -11.00
CA GLU A 235 -3.24 5.65 -9.76
C GLU A 235 -2.19 5.41 -8.68
N VAL A 236 -1.83 6.47 -7.94
CA VAL A 236 -0.79 6.39 -6.91
C VAL A 236 -1.38 6.77 -5.56
N ILE A 237 -1.25 5.87 -4.60
CA ILE A 237 -1.52 6.12 -3.18
C ILE A 237 -0.17 6.15 -2.47
N LEU A 238 0.17 7.29 -1.87
CA LEU A 238 1.40 7.44 -1.10
C LEU A 238 1.10 7.34 0.40
N PHE A 239 1.73 6.38 1.06
CA PHE A 239 1.82 6.30 2.51
C PHE A 239 3.14 6.92 2.96
N HIS A 240 3.08 8.15 3.45
CA HIS A 240 4.23 8.81 4.05
C HIS A 240 4.41 8.31 5.49
N VAL A 241 5.43 7.47 5.70
CA VAL A 241 5.66 6.77 6.97
C VAL A 241 6.70 7.51 7.80
N LYS A 242 6.33 7.94 9.01
CA LYS A 242 7.23 8.67 9.92
C LYS A 242 6.94 8.34 11.39
N ASP A 243 7.95 8.45 12.24
CA ASP A 243 7.75 8.39 13.69
C ASP A 243 7.25 9.75 14.20
N LYS A 244 6.02 9.75 14.74
CA LYS A 244 5.40 11.00 15.21
C LYS A 244 6.16 11.64 16.35
N LYS A 245 6.66 10.85 17.29
CA LYS A 245 7.31 11.38 18.49
C LYS A 245 8.70 11.92 18.20
N MET A 246 9.48 11.16 17.42
CA MET A 246 10.90 11.46 17.22
C MET A 246 11.17 12.30 15.97
N GLU A 247 10.49 12.03 14.85
CA GLU A 247 10.73 12.76 13.59
C GLU A 247 9.81 13.98 13.42
N GLU A 248 8.56 13.94 13.93
CA GLU A 248 7.64 15.04 13.78
C GLU A 248 7.64 16.01 14.98
N GLN A 249 7.63 15.47 16.21
CA GLN A 249 7.52 16.26 17.44
C GLN A 249 8.86 16.47 18.14
N PHE A 250 9.96 15.87 17.65
CA PHE A 250 11.30 15.97 18.23
C PHE A 250 11.34 15.73 19.74
N GLN A 251 10.57 14.76 20.23
CA GLN A 251 10.47 14.43 21.66
C GLN A 251 11.69 13.61 22.12
N PHE A 252 12.83 14.29 22.29
CA PHE A 252 14.04 13.73 22.87
C PHE A 252 14.19 14.15 24.33
N SER A 253 14.95 13.39 25.12
CA SER A 253 15.29 13.79 26.49
C SER A 253 16.20 15.01 26.49
N ASN A 254 16.17 15.84 27.57
CA ASN A 254 17.04 17.01 27.73
C ASN A 254 18.53 16.66 27.98
N ARG A 255 19.06 15.69 27.26
CA ARG A 255 20.47 15.29 27.30
C ARG A 255 21.09 15.49 25.92
N PRO A 256 22.39 15.71 25.82
CA PRO A 256 23.07 15.71 24.54
C PRO A 256 22.84 14.38 23.79
N HIS A 257 22.45 14.47 22.52
CA HIS A 257 22.24 13.32 21.64
C HIS A 257 23.23 13.37 20.48
N ILE A 258 23.59 12.18 20.01
CA ILE A 258 24.28 12.01 18.73
C ILE A 258 23.25 11.46 17.76
N PHE A 259 22.95 12.22 16.73
CA PHE A 259 22.08 11.78 15.63
C PHE A 259 22.99 11.20 14.56
N ILE A 260 22.65 9.99 14.14
CA ILE A 260 23.37 9.28 13.09
C ILE A 260 22.41 9.13 11.90
N ASP A 261 22.80 9.68 10.78
CA ASP A 261 22.09 9.44 9.53
C ASP A 261 22.31 7.98 9.10
N LEU A 262 21.23 7.21 9.04
CA LEU A 262 21.30 5.77 8.73
C LEU A 262 21.69 5.50 7.26
N GLU A 263 21.51 6.48 6.36
CA GLU A 263 21.86 6.35 4.95
C GLU A 263 23.32 6.71 4.65
N SER A 264 23.84 7.78 5.24
CA SER A 264 25.19 8.27 4.97
C SER A 264 26.20 7.92 6.08
N GLY A 265 25.73 7.52 7.24
CA GLY A 265 26.56 7.29 8.44
C GLY A 265 27.09 8.58 9.06
N LYS A 266 26.69 9.76 8.62
CA LYS A 266 27.12 11.05 9.19
C LYS A 266 26.54 11.23 10.58
N GLU A 267 27.36 11.78 11.48
CA GLU A 267 26.98 12.05 12.86
C GLU A 267 26.86 13.56 13.11
N ILE A 268 25.80 13.95 13.81
CA ILE A 268 25.59 15.31 14.28
C ILE A 268 25.35 15.27 15.79
N LYS A 269 26.13 16.03 16.54
CA LYS A 269 25.90 16.21 17.99
C LYS A 269 24.95 17.37 18.19
N PHE A 270 23.93 17.14 18.97
CA PHE A 270 22.87 18.11 19.20
C PHE A 270 22.45 18.14 20.67
N SER A 271 22.29 19.33 21.22
CA SER A 271 21.77 19.56 22.58
C SER A 271 20.37 20.17 22.48
N PRO A 272 19.32 19.56 23.04
CA PRO A 272 17.93 20.05 22.90
C PRO A 272 17.69 21.48 23.42
N ASN A 273 18.61 22.02 24.23
CA ASN A 273 18.54 23.38 24.79
C ASN A 273 19.05 24.47 23.83
N GLU A 274 19.43 24.13 22.59
CA GLU A 274 19.95 25.05 21.56
C GLU A 274 18.94 25.37 20.46
N ILE A 275 17.65 25.06 20.68
CA ILE A 275 16.54 25.42 19.78
C ILE A 275 15.76 26.61 20.35
#